data_a526e63030988b212d215fc3b4d2ffcc
#
_entry.id   a526e63030988b212d215fc3b4d2ffcc
#
_cell.length_a   1.000
_cell.length_b   1.000
_cell.length_c   1.000
_cell.angle_alpha   90.00
_cell.angle_beta   90.00
_cell.angle_gamma   90.00
#
_symmetry.space_group_name_H-M   'P 1'
#
loop_
_entity.id
_entity.type
_entity.pdbx_description
1 polymer ?
#
loop_
_entity_poly.entity_id
_entity_poly.type
_entity_poly.pdbx_seq_one_letter_code
_entity_poly.pdbx_strand_id
1 'polypeptide(L)'
;AKGVLALRLQVSGTAAHGATPWLGDNAVLKAHDVFRSIESLPFARHSSELFDRPSINLGRIWGGDALNKVPDRCAIDVDIRYVPDQDPAEVLDQVPTVPDATVEALFTRPPAVVDRNLPYVRALSEATRAHHDGEPMSVGRDGASDAVSFLRLGVPAVEFGPTRAGHHGPGEWVSVSSLQTYGQTLESFLRSIPEQIEG
;
A
#
# COMPACT_ATOMS: atom_id res chain seq x y z
N ALA A 1 -9.17 -1.34 1.40
CA ALA A 1 -7.86 -0.85 0.99
C ALA A 1 -6.76 -1.72 1.59
N LYS A 2 -5.60 -1.80 0.94
CA LYS A 2 -4.43 -2.54 1.45
C LYS A 2 -3.86 -1.90 2.72
N GLY A 3 -3.23 -2.73 3.56
CA GLY A 3 -2.39 -2.27 4.66
C GLY A 3 -1.02 -1.80 4.18
N VAL A 4 -0.26 -1.18 5.07
CA VAL A 4 1.09 -0.68 4.79
C VAL A 4 2.08 -1.25 5.78
N LEU A 5 3.20 -1.75 5.28
CA LEU A 5 4.38 -2.10 6.06
C LEU A 5 5.60 -1.47 5.38
N ALA A 6 6.15 -0.43 5.98
CA ALA A 6 7.36 0.21 5.51
C ALA A 6 8.56 -0.31 6.31
N LEU A 7 9.56 -0.79 5.61
CA LEU A 7 10.77 -1.40 6.18
C LEU A 7 12.00 -0.63 5.78
N ARG A 8 12.96 -0.56 6.69
CA ARG A 8 14.35 -0.20 6.40
C ARG A 8 15.23 -1.43 6.57
N LEU A 9 16.03 -1.72 5.56
CA LEU A 9 17.07 -2.74 5.64
C LEU A 9 18.43 -2.05 5.54
N GLN A 10 19.30 -2.34 6.50
CA GLN A 10 20.70 -1.94 6.46
C GLN A 10 21.56 -3.14 6.12
N VAL A 11 22.33 -3.02 5.07
CA VAL A 11 23.17 -4.09 4.54
C VAL A 11 24.63 -3.72 4.68
N SER A 12 25.41 -4.62 5.24
CA SER A 12 26.84 -4.47 5.41
C SER A 12 27.62 -5.26 4.36
N GLY A 13 28.75 -4.72 3.97
CA GLY A 13 29.70 -5.33 3.06
C GLY A 13 31.13 -5.15 3.56
N THR A 14 32.09 -5.23 2.65
CA THR A 14 33.51 -5.04 2.94
C THR A 14 34.12 -4.05 1.95
N ALA A 15 34.71 -2.97 2.46
CA ALA A 15 35.38 -2.00 1.63
C ALA A 15 36.62 -2.57 0.95
N ALA A 16 36.86 -2.17 -0.29
CA ALA A 16 38.09 -2.44 -1.03
C ALA A 16 38.35 -1.27 -2.00
N HIS A 17 39.53 -1.23 -2.56
CA HIS A 17 39.87 -0.29 -3.63
C HIS A 17 39.03 -0.59 -4.89
N GLY A 18 38.47 0.42 -5.53
CA GLY A 18 37.63 0.24 -6.73
C GLY A 18 38.30 -0.42 -7.92
N ALA A 19 39.66 -0.40 -7.98
CA ALA A 19 40.42 -1.12 -8.98
C ALA A 19 40.58 -2.62 -8.70
N THR A 20 40.29 -3.08 -7.48
CA THR A 20 40.38 -4.49 -7.03
C THR A 20 39.08 -4.89 -6.31
N PRO A 21 37.90 -4.74 -6.94
CA PRO A 21 36.60 -4.91 -6.27
C PRO A 21 36.38 -6.34 -5.76
N TRP A 22 37.06 -7.32 -6.32
CA TRP A 22 37.01 -8.72 -5.87
C TRP A 22 37.63 -9.00 -4.48
N LEU A 23 38.32 -7.99 -3.89
CA LEU A 23 38.80 -8.06 -2.50
C LEU A 23 37.82 -7.50 -1.49
N GLY A 24 36.70 -6.94 -1.95
CA GLY A 24 35.63 -6.42 -1.14
C GLY A 24 34.32 -7.17 -1.33
N ASP A 25 33.30 -6.69 -0.62
CA ASP A 25 31.92 -7.15 -0.76
C ASP A 25 31.00 -5.93 -0.85
N ASN A 26 30.38 -5.73 -2.00
CA ASN A 26 29.65 -4.51 -2.32
C ASN A 26 28.25 -4.52 -1.69
N ALA A 27 28.07 -3.72 -0.63
CA ALA A 27 26.80 -3.60 0.09
C ALA A 27 25.64 -3.11 -0.78
N VAL A 28 25.88 -2.31 -1.83
CA VAL A 28 24.83 -1.82 -2.74
C VAL A 28 24.30 -2.96 -3.62
N LEU A 29 25.19 -3.81 -4.14
CA LEU A 29 24.76 -4.97 -4.92
C LEU A 29 24.03 -5.98 -4.02
N LYS A 30 24.53 -6.25 -2.82
CA LYS A 30 23.81 -7.10 -1.85
C LYS A 30 22.42 -6.54 -1.51
N ALA A 31 22.28 -5.25 -1.31
CA ALA A 31 20.99 -4.63 -1.00
C ALA A 31 19.98 -4.80 -2.16
N HIS A 32 20.46 -4.74 -3.40
CA HIS A 32 19.62 -5.04 -4.57
C HIS A 32 19.16 -6.51 -4.56
N ASP A 33 20.06 -7.47 -4.27
CA ASP A 33 19.70 -8.90 -4.22
C ASP A 33 18.73 -9.20 -3.07
N VAL A 34 18.89 -8.54 -1.92
CA VAL A 34 17.94 -8.60 -0.80
C VAL A 34 16.55 -8.13 -1.25
N PHE A 35 16.47 -6.98 -1.92
CA PHE A 35 15.20 -6.49 -2.44
C PHE A 35 14.54 -7.48 -3.42
N ARG A 36 15.29 -8.02 -4.37
CA ARG A 36 14.78 -9.03 -5.32
C ARG A 36 14.31 -10.31 -4.62
N SER A 37 14.95 -10.68 -3.53
CA SER A 37 14.52 -11.81 -2.71
C SER A 37 13.17 -11.54 -2.04
N ILE A 38 12.94 -10.32 -1.51
CA ILE A 38 11.67 -9.92 -0.91
C ILE A 38 10.52 -10.03 -1.93
N GLU A 39 10.72 -9.61 -3.18
CA GLU A 39 9.71 -9.71 -4.24
C GLU A 39 9.30 -11.15 -4.57
N SER A 40 10.12 -12.14 -4.22
CA SER A 40 9.88 -13.56 -4.50
C SER A 40 9.28 -14.34 -3.33
N LEU A 41 9.13 -13.73 -2.16
CA LEU A 41 8.62 -14.38 -0.95
C LEU A 41 7.14 -14.82 -1.10
N PRO A 42 6.69 -15.83 -0.35
CA PRO A 42 5.33 -16.35 -0.45
C PRO A 42 4.25 -15.28 -0.28
N PHE A 43 4.42 -14.34 0.67
CA PHE A 43 3.45 -13.27 0.87
C PHE A 43 3.22 -12.42 -0.38
N ALA A 44 4.24 -12.23 -1.23
CA ALA A 44 4.17 -11.41 -2.44
C ALA A 44 3.24 -11.99 -3.52
N ARG A 45 2.87 -13.27 -3.41
CA ARG A 45 2.01 -13.99 -4.36
C ARG A 45 0.61 -14.24 -3.82
N HIS A 46 0.33 -13.81 -2.62
CA HIS A 46 -0.98 -13.98 -2.00
C HIS A 46 -2.03 -13.14 -2.72
N SER A 47 -3.21 -13.70 -2.96
CA SER A 47 -4.36 -13.01 -3.56
C SER A 47 -5.58 -13.11 -2.65
N SER A 48 -6.46 -12.13 -2.74
CA SER A 48 -7.73 -12.11 -2.02
C SER A 48 -8.87 -11.72 -2.96
N GLU A 49 -10.11 -11.74 -2.47
CA GLU A 49 -11.31 -11.46 -3.30
C GLU A 49 -11.21 -10.15 -4.11
N LEU A 50 -10.61 -9.10 -3.53
CA LEU A 50 -10.55 -7.76 -4.14
C LEU A 50 -9.16 -7.35 -4.61
N PHE A 51 -8.15 -8.22 -4.43
CA PHE A 51 -6.76 -7.88 -4.73
C PHE A 51 -6.02 -9.05 -5.35
N ASP A 52 -5.39 -8.83 -6.50
CA ASP A 52 -4.59 -9.86 -7.18
C ASP A 52 -3.36 -10.25 -6.37
N ARG A 53 -2.71 -9.28 -5.72
CA ARG A 53 -1.48 -9.50 -4.95
C ARG A 53 -1.10 -8.26 -4.11
N PRO A 54 -0.21 -8.41 -3.11
CA PRO A 54 0.53 -7.31 -2.50
C PRO A 54 1.35 -6.53 -3.53
N SER A 55 1.72 -5.31 -3.20
CA SER A 55 2.69 -4.54 -3.97
C SER A 55 3.93 -4.24 -3.12
N ILE A 56 5.10 -4.27 -3.76
CA ILE A 56 6.40 -4.09 -3.12
C ILE A 56 7.15 -3.04 -3.93
N ASN A 57 7.56 -1.95 -3.29
CA ASN A 57 8.25 -0.85 -3.94
C ASN A 57 9.57 -0.56 -3.22
N LEU A 58 10.68 -0.55 -3.97
CA LEU A 58 11.94 0.00 -3.51
C LEU A 58 11.84 1.53 -3.56
N GLY A 59 11.48 2.14 -2.43
CA GLY A 59 11.23 3.58 -2.36
C GLY A 59 12.50 4.41 -2.30
N ARG A 60 13.55 3.90 -1.65
CA ARG A 60 14.84 4.58 -1.49
C ARG A 60 15.97 3.57 -1.43
N ILE A 61 17.13 3.99 -1.94
CA ILE A 61 18.40 3.27 -1.79
C ILE A 61 19.52 4.30 -1.64
N TRP A 62 20.43 4.08 -0.71
CA TRP A 62 21.63 4.90 -0.55
C TRP A 62 22.78 4.11 0.03
N GLY A 63 23.97 4.32 -0.52
CA GLY A 63 25.21 3.64 -0.13
C GLY A 63 26.40 4.11 -0.94
N GLY A 64 27.59 3.89 -0.39
CA GLY A 64 28.83 4.35 -0.98
C GLY A 64 29.14 5.84 -0.66
N ASP A 65 30.42 6.14 -0.53
CA ASP A 65 30.97 7.45 -0.18
C ASP A 65 32.04 7.94 -1.17
N ALA A 66 32.56 7.06 -2.03
CA ALA A 66 33.55 7.41 -3.05
C ALA A 66 33.50 6.47 -4.26
N LEU A 67 33.78 6.99 -5.47
CA LEU A 67 33.78 6.20 -6.70
C LEU A 67 34.87 5.15 -6.77
N ASN A 68 35.99 5.38 -6.11
CA ASN A 68 37.14 4.48 -6.09
C ASN A 68 37.18 3.53 -4.89
N LYS A 69 36.04 3.35 -4.22
CA LYS A 69 35.89 2.46 -3.06
C LYS A 69 34.68 1.54 -3.27
N VAL A 70 34.82 0.25 -2.96
CA VAL A 70 33.68 -0.67 -2.86
C VAL A 70 32.84 -0.28 -1.66
N PRO A 71 31.52 -0.01 -1.81
CA PRO A 71 30.64 0.35 -0.70
C PRO A 71 30.58 -0.75 0.36
N ASP A 72 30.84 -0.41 1.61
CA ASP A 72 30.76 -1.30 2.76
C ASP A 72 29.45 -1.17 3.55
N ARG A 73 28.59 -0.20 3.17
CA ARG A 73 27.26 -0.02 3.75
C ARG A 73 26.29 0.41 2.68
N CYS A 74 25.06 -0.10 2.80
CA CYS A 74 23.91 0.33 2.02
C CYS A 74 22.66 0.25 2.87
N ALA A 75 21.74 1.20 2.69
CA ALA A 75 20.40 1.09 3.25
C ALA A 75 19.37 1.20 2.14
N ILE A 76 18.26 0.46 2.30
CA ILE A 76 17.09 0.51 1.42
C ILE A 76 15.84 0.71 2.25
N ASP A 77 14.91 1.54 1.76
CA ASP A 77 13.55 1.63 2.29
C ASP A 77 12.58 0.96 1.30
N VAL A 78 11.83 -0.01 1.81
CA VAL A 78 10.87 -0.81 1.06
C VAL A 78 9.46 -0.53 1.57
N ASP A 79 8.55 -0.18 0.66
CA ASP A 79 7.12 -0.01 0.93
C ASP A 79 6.36 -1.25 0.47
N ILE A 80 5.80 -1.99 1.42
CA ILE A 80 4.97 -3.18 1.17
C ILE A 80 3.52 -2.81 1.42
N ARG A 81 2.67 -3.06 0.41
CA ARG A 81 1.21 -2.96 0.54
C ARG A 81 0.63 -4.36 0.61
N TYR A 82 0.32 -4.82 1.82
CA TYR A 82 -0.22 -6.16 2.06
C TYR A 82 -1.75 -6.18 1.96
N VAL A 83 -2.30 -7.31 1.55
CA VAL A 83 -3.76 -7.45 1.38
C VAL A 83 -4.46 -7.69 2.72
N PRO A 84 -5.77 -7.43 2.83
CA PRO A 84 -6.49 -7.39 4.11
C PRO A 84 -6.47 -8.66 4.95
N ASP A 85 -6.28 -9.80 4.37
CA ASP A 85 -6.24 -11.12 5.01
C ASP A 85 -4.82 -11.60 5.36
N GLN A 86 -3.81 -10.73 5.20
CA GLN A 86 -2.44 -10.98 5.65
C GLN A 86 -2.15 -10.29 6.99
N ASP A 87 -1.44 -10.99 7.87
CA ASP A 87 -0.88 -10.39 9.08
C ASP A 87 0.46 -9.72 8.75
N PRO A 88 0.65 -8.42 9.04
CA PRO A 88 1.92 -7.73 8.82
C PRO A 88 3.08 -8.34 9.61
N ALA A 89 2.84 -9.00 10.75
CA ALA A 89 3.88 -9.71 11.49
C ALA A 89 4.37 -10.94 10.70
N GLU A 90 3.45 -11.73 10.14
CA GLU A 90 3.80 -12.88 9.30
C GLU A 90 4.49 -12.46 7.99
N VAL A 91 4.12 -11.29 7.43
CA VAL A 91 4.81 -10.71 6.27
C VAL A 91 6.25 -10.33 6.64
N LEU A 92 6.44 -9.67 7.80
CA LEU A 92 7.76 -9.29 8.30
C LEU A 92 8.65 -10.49 8.57
N ASP A 93 8.10 -11.56 9.16
CA ASP A 93 8.82 -12.80 9.48
C ASP A 93 9.33 -13.53 8.22
N GLN A 94 8.72 -13.29 7.07
CA GLN A 94 9.17 -13.83 5.79
C GLN A 94 10.31 -13.02 5.16
N VAL A 95 10.55 -11.78 5.61
CA VAL A 95 11.66 -10.98 5.06
C VAL A 95 12.99 -11.64 5.47
N PRO A 96 13.79 -12.06 4.50
CA PRO A 96 14.98 -12.84 4.81
C PRO A 96 15.96 -12.04 5.67
N THR A 97 16.40 -12.64 6.75
CA THR A 97 17.59 -12.19 7.48
C THR A 97 18.81 -12.60 6.65
N VAL A 98 19.23 -11.73 5.75
CA VAL A 98 20.49 -11.93 5.04
C VAL A 98 21.63 -11.75 6.06
N PRO A 99 22.66 -12.59 6.06
CA PRO A 99 23.86 -12.32 6.83
C PRO A 99 24.32 -10.88 6.59
N ASP A 100 24.72 -10.17 7.65
CA ASP A 100 25.13 -8.77 7.61
C ASP A 100 24.04 -7.74 7.24
N ALA A 101 22.77 -8.14 7.28
CA ALA A 101 21.63 -7.22 7.12
C ALA A 101 20.81 -7.12 8.42
N THR A 102 20.30 -5.93 8.71
CA THR A 102 19.31 -5.69 9.77
C THR A 102 18.04 -5.13 9.18
N VAL A 103 16.88 -5.54 9.75
CA VAL A 103 15.55 -5.10 9.31
C VAL A 103 14.89 -4.31 10.42
N GLU A 104 14.35 -3.16 10.09
CA GLU A 104 13.59 -2.29 10.99
C GLU A 104 12.23 -1.97 10.36
N ALA A 105 11.15 -2.17 11.09
CA ALA A 105 9.83 -1.69 10.69
C ALA A 105 9.73 -0.20 11.01
N LEU A 106 9.66 0.63 9.98
CA LEU A 106 9.54 2.08 10.12
C LEU A 106 8.11 2.51 10.42
N PHE A 107 7.16 1.83 9.79
CA PHE A 107 5.75 2.19 9.86
C PHE A 107 4.88 1.00 9.49
N THR A 108 3.80 0.81 10.25
CA THR A 108 2.76 -0.18 9.97
C THR A 108 1.39 0.46 10.07
N ARG A 109 0.54 0.23 9.08
CA ARG A 109 -0.85 0.68 9.07
C ARG A 109 -1.75 -0.49 8.66
N PRO A 110 -2.80 -0.82 9.43
CA PRO A 110 -3.71 -1.90 9.07
C PRO A 110 -4.48 -1.59 7.77
N PRO A 111 -5.02 -2.60 7.10
CA PRO A 111 -5.90 -2.44 5.96
C PRO A 111 -7.22 -1.82 6.40
N ALA A 112 -7.92 -1.15 5.47
CA ALA A 112 -9.30 -0.74 5.68
C ALA A 112 -10.22 -1.80 5.09
N VAL A 113 -10.97 -2.48 5.96
CA VAL A 113 -11.97 -3.48 5.60
C VAL A 113 -13.33 -3.00 6.08
N VAL A 114 -14.32 -3.00 5.22
CA VAL A 114 -15.68 -2.54 5.52
C VAL A 114 -16.68 -3.58 5.06
N ASP A 115 -17.62 -3.93 5.93
CA ASP A 115 -18.73 -4.81 5.58
C ASP A 115 -19.70 -4.08 4.63
N ARG A 116 -19.92 -4.68 3.45
CA ARG A 116 -20.84 -4.14 2.43
C ARG A 116 -22.30 -4.17 2.88
N ASN A 117 -22.64 -4.97 3.90
CA ASN A 117 -24.00 -5.11 4.42
C ASN A 117 -24.35 -4.05 5.45
N LEU A 118 -23.41 -3.22 5.87
CA LEU A 118 -23.71 -2.11 6.77
C LEU A 118 -24.78 -1.19 6.17
N PRO A 119 -25.75 -0.72 6.97
CA PRO A 119 -26.84 0.14 6.49
C PRO A 119 -26.34 1.35 5.69
N TYR A 120 -25.30 2.01 6.17
CA TYR A 120 -24.71 3.17 5.50
C TYR A 120 -24.09 2.83 4.13
N VAL A 121 -23.43 1.65 4.01
CA VAL A 121 -22.84 1.22 2.73
C VAL A 121 -23.95 0.90 1.73
N ARG A 122 -25.04 0.27 2.19
CA ARG A 122 -26.22 0.02 1.35
C ARG A 122 -26.91 1.31 0.93
N ALA A 123 -27.12 2.23 1.87
CA ALA A 123 -27.72 3.54 1.56
C ALA A 123 -26.89 4.32 0.53
N LEU A 124 -25.54 4.30 0.65
CA LEU A 124 -24.66 4.91 -0.33
C LEU A 124 -24.76 4.23 -1.70
N SER A 125 -24.88 2.90 -1.73
CA SER A 125 -25.06 2.14 -2.97
C SER A 125 -26.39 2.46 -3.65
N GLU A 126 -27.47 2.59 -2.88
CA GLU A 126 -28.79 2.99 -3.38
C GLU A 126 -28.78 4.43 -3.93
N ALA A 127 -28.18 5.36 -3.19
CA ALA A 127 -28.00 6.72 -3.66
C ALA A 127 -27.17 6.78 -4.96
N THR A 128 -26.15 5.91 -5.08
CA THR A 128 -25.34 5.83 -6.31
C THR A 128 -26.19 5.34 -7.49
N ARG A 129 -27.01 4.29 -7.31
CA ARG A 129 -27.91 3.80 -8.37
C ARG A 129 -28.90 4.85 -8.86
N ALA A 130 -29.34 5.75 -7.99
CA ALA A 130 -30.28 6.81 -8.36
C ALA A 130 -29.68 7.86 -9.30
N HIS A 131 -28.36 7.99 -9.34
CA HIS A 131 -27.67 9.06 -10.07
C HIS A 131 -26.61 8.56 -11.08
N HIS A 132 -26.42 7.25 -11.20
CA HIS A 132 -25.41 6.65 -12.08
C HIS A 132 -26.03 5.50 -12.90
N ASP A 133 -25.78 5.49 -14.21
CA ASP A 133 -26.33 4.49 -15.16
C ASP A 133 -25.68 3.08 -15.05
N GLY A 134 -25.14 2.71 -13.91
CA GLY A 134 -24.52 1.42 -13.70
C GLY A 134 -24.66 0.91 -12.28
N GLU A 135 -24.41 -0.39 -12.07
CA GLU A 135 -24.39 -0.95 -10.73
C GLU A 135 -23.22 -0.38 -9.93
N PRO A 136 -23.44 0.08 -8.67
CA PRO A 136 -22.38 0.51 -7.79
C PRO A 136 -21.39 -0.62 -7.55
N MET A 137 -20.13 -0.37 -7.80
CA MET A 137 -19.09 -1.37 -7.69
C MET A 137 -18.19 -1.08 -6.48
N SER A 138 -18.12 -2.04 -5.55
CA SER A 138 -17.10 -2.03 -4.50
C SER A 138 -15.80 -2.55 -5.06
N VAL A 139 -14.77 -1.74 -5.01
CA VAL A 139 -13.43 -2.09 -5.53
C VAL A 139 -12.40 -2.16 -4.42
N GLY A 140 -11.43 -3.03 -4.56
CA GLY A 140 -10.21 -3.02 -3.77
C GLY A 140 -9.37 -1.81 -4.15
N ARG A 141 -8.93 -1.03 -3.16
CA ARG A 141 -8.00 0.07 -3.38
C ARG A 141 -6.59 -0.37 -3.01
N ASP A 142 -5.67 -0.32 -3.96
CA ASP A 142 -4.26 -0.70 -3.76
C ASP A 142 -3.52 0.24 -2.79
N GLY A 143 -3.91 1.51 -2.74
CA GLY A 143 -3.37 2.48 -1.80
C GLY A 143 -3.93 2.31 -0.38
N ALA A 144 -3.28 2.92 0.61
CA ALA A 144 -3.82 3.03 1.95
C ALA A 144 -5.05 3.95 1.98
N SER A 145 -5.89 3.76 3.00
CA SER A 145 -7.13 4.52 3.18
C SER A 145 -7.12 5.24 4.53
N ASP A 146 -7.54 6.51 4.55
CA ASP A 146 -7.75 7.24 5.80
C ASP A 146 -8.96 6.74 6.58
N ALA A 147 -9.86 6.00 5.95
CA ALA A 147 -10.97 5.29 6.60
C ALA A 147 -10.48 4.42 7.76
N VAL A 148 -9.26 3.88 7.71
CA VAL A 148 -8.69 3.09 8.81
C VAL A 148 -8.67 3.83 10.15
N SER A 149 -8.54 5.15 10.15
CA SER A 149 -8.53 5.95 11.37
C SER A 149 -9.87 5.95 12.08
N PHE A 150 -10.97 5.91 11.34
CA PHE A 150 -12.33 5.79 11.84
C PHE A 150 -12.66 4.34 12.24
N LEU A 151 -12.30 3.39 11.38
CA LEU A 151 -12.54 1.96 11.62
C LEU A 151 -11.89 1.46 12.91
N ARG A 152 -10.71 1.96 13.26
CA ARG A 152 -10.02 1.65 14.54
C ARG A 152 -10.77 2.14 15.77
N LEU A 153 -11.65 3.13 15.61
CA LEU A 153 -12.52 3.66 16.66
C LEU A 153 -13.92 3.01 16.65
N GLY A 154 -14.12 1.97 15.83
CA GLY A 154 -15.41 1.32 15.65
C GLY A 154 -16.41 2.13 14.81
N VAL A 155 -15.97 3.20 14.16
CA VAL A 155 -16.81 4.02 13.29
C VAL A 155 -16.70 3.50 11.86
N PRO A 156 -17.81 3.03 11.24
CA PRO A 156 -17.83 2.62 9.84
C PRO A 156 -17.40 3.76 8.92
N ALA A 157 -16.51 3.45 7.98
CA ALA A 157 -16.01 4.44 7.05
C ALA A 157 -15.67 3.80 5.69
N VAL A 158 -16.06 4.45 4.61
CA VAL A 158 -15.74 4.06 3.23
C VAL A 158 -15.13 5.23 2.47
N GLU A 159 -14.31 4.94 1.48
CA GLU A 159 -13.92 5.92 0.49
C GLU A 159 -14.90 5.87 -0.68
N PHE A 160 -15.44 7.02 -1.02
CA PHE A 160 -16.31 7.24 -2.16
C PHE A 160 -15.88 8.50 -2.89
N GLY A 161 -15.88 8.46 -4.22
CA GLY A 161 -15.43 9.63 -4.98
C GLY A 161 -15.74 9.52 -6.48
N PRO A 162 -15.44 10.60 -7.23
CA PRO A 162 -15.65 10.66 -8.66
C PRO A 162 -14.70 9.75 -9.43
N THR A 163 -15.00 9.51 -10.69
CA THR A 163 -14.15 8.76 -11.62
C THR A 163 -12.83 9.50 -11.85
N ARG A 164 -11.73 8.85 -11.60
CA ARG A 164 -10.37 9.41 -11.68
C ARG A 164 -9.35 8.34 -12.03
N ALA A 165 -8.19 8.77 -12.52
CA ALA A 165 -7.04 7.89 -12.75
C ALA A 165 -5.72 8.67 -12.71
N GLY A 166 -4.58 7.93 -12.75
CA GLY A 166 -3.25 8.51 -12.89
C GLY A 166 -2.65 9.09 -11.60
N HIS A 167 -3.08 8.63 -10.42
CA HIS A 167 -2.61 9.13 -9.12
C HIS A 167 -1.10 9.29 -9.04
N HIS A 168 -0.64 10.45 -8.58
CA HIS A 168 0.76 10.83 -8.43
C HIS A 168 1.55 10.83 -9.74
N GLY A 169 0.90 10.64 -10.88
CA GLY A 169 1.52 10.67 -12.20
C GLY A 169 1.28 11.99 -12.93
N PRO A 170 2.07 12.28 -13.97
CA PRO A 170 1.92 13.50 -14.76
C PRO A 170 0.60 13.57 -15.54
N GLY A 171 -0.09 12.43 -15.70
CA GLY A 171 -1.38 12.32 -16.36
C GLY A 171 -2.55 12.13 -15.39
N GLU A 172 -2.47 12.61 -14.14
CA GLU A 172 -3.57 12.55 -13.19
C GLU A 172 -4.77 13.38 -13.66
N TRP A 173 -5.96 12.77 -13.61
CA TRP A 173 -7.18 13.42 -14.04
C TRP A 173 -8.41 12.99 -13.22
N VAL A 174 -9.46 13.82 -13.25
CA VAL A 174 -10.80 13.53 -12.73
C VAL A 174 -11.84 13.87 -13.81
N SER A 175 -12.89 13.05 -13.92
CA SER A 175 -14.02 13.33 -14.83
C SER A 175 -14.91 14.44 -14.25
N VAL A 176 -15.04 15.54 -14.99
CA VAL A 176 -15.89 16.68 -14.58
C VAL A 176 -17.36 16.28 -14.49
N SER A 177 -17.86 15.45 -15.42
CA SER A 177 -19.25 14.95 -15.37
C SER A 177 -19.48 14.07 -14.14
N SER A 178 -18.52 13.26 -13.74
CA SER A 178 -18.65 12.42 -12.54
C SER A 178 -18.62 13.22 -11.23
N LEU A 179 -18.05 14.42 -11.20
CA LEU A 179 -18.11 15.32 -10.05
C LEU A 179 -19.56 15.77 -9.76
N GLN A 180 -20.35 16.03 -10.79
CA GLN A 180 -21.76 16.40 -10.63
C GLN A 180 -22.55 15.21 -10.06
N THR A 181 -22.41 14.03 -10.65
CA THR A 181 -23.02 12.78 -10.16
C THR A 181 -22.62 12.48 -8.73
N TYR A 182 -21.34 12.65 -8.40
CA TYR A 182 -20.82 12.48 -7.05
C TYR A 182 -21.51 13.41 -6.03
N GLY A 183 -21.66 14.70 -6.35
CA GLY A 183 -22.35 15.65 -5.50
C GLY A 183 -23.83 15.30 -5.27
N GLN A 184 -24.57 14.92 -6.33
CA GLN A 184 -25.96 14.48 -6.24
C GLN A 184 -26.11 13.20 -5.41
N THR A 185 -25.21 12.24 -5.58
CA THR A 185 -25.18 11.01 -4.79
C THR A 185 -24.96 11.29 -3.31
N LEU A 186 -24.01 12.16 -2.96
CA LEU A 186 -23.77 12.53 -1.56
C LEU A 186 -24.97 13.22 -0.93
N GLU A 187 -25.62 14.14 -1.65
CA GLU A 187 -26.83 14.81 -1.15
C GLU A 187 -27.95 13.80 -0.86
N SER A 188 -28.22 12.88 -1.80
CA SER A 188 -29.23 11.84 -1.63
C SER A 188 -28.88 10.90 -0.47
N PHE A 189 -27.64 10.50 -0.36
CA PHE A 189 -27.14 9.67 0.76
C PHE A 189 -27.36 10.35 2.11
N LEU A 190 -26.96 11.62 2.25
CA LEU A 190 -27.11 12.36 3.51
C LEU A 190 -28.57 12.54 3.91
N ARG A 191 -29.48 12.69 2.95
CA ARG A 191 -30.92 12.79 3.22
C ARG A 191 -31.53 11.46 3.67
N SER A 192 -30.98 10.32 3.25
CA SER A 192 -31.45 8.98 3.62
C SER A 192 -30.91 8.47 4.97
N ILE A 193 -29.86 9.08 5.53
CA ILE A 193 -29.23 8.62 6.78
C ILE A 193 -30.21 8.59 7.97
N PRO A 194 -31.06 9.60 8.22
CA PRO A 194 -31.99 9.57 9.36
C PRO A 194 -32.89 8.34 9.37
N GLU A 195 -33.36 7.91 8.20
CA GLU A 195 -34.23 6.74 8.05
C GLU A 195 -33.53 5.42 8.36
N GLN A 196 -32.18 5.38 8.22
CA GLN A 196 -31.36 4.18 8.45
C GLN A 196 -30.90 4.05 9.93
N ILE A 197 -30.98 5.12 10.72
CA ILE A 197 -30.55 5.12 12.13
C ILE A 197 -31.73 4.73 13.05
N GLU A 198 -32.95 4.98 12.64
CA GLU A 198 -34.17 4.74 13.45
C GLU A 198 -34.72 3.29 13.32
N GLY A 199 -34.15 2.46 12.50
CA GLY A 199 -34.51 1.03 12.29
C GLY A 199 -33.46 0.09 12.87
#